data_49eaddcfa4e78896b57775577e1a7728
#
_entry.id   49eaddcfa4e78896b57775577e1a7728
#
_cell.length_a   1.000
_cell.length_b   1.000
_cell.length_c   1.000
_cell.angle_alpha   90.00
_cell.angle_beta   90.00
_cell.angle_gamma   90.00
#
_symmetry.space_group_name_H-M   'P 1'
#
loop_
_entity.id
_entity.type
_entity.pdbx_description
1 polymer ?
#
loop_
_entity_poly.entity_id
_entity_poly.type
_entity_poly.pdbx_seq_one_letter_code
_entity_poly.pdbx_strand_id
1 'polypeptide(L)'
;MRHLNEQLFIAFECISAIGSSLDLKIMVEQFQKVFARKTGALASIYWYYDERQHTYTQLSFQGKKAFLPLFKTPKTCIPCPILSLDETKTKNLLHVKIDEDWMVFLFHAPYTEIELIKNMLESFKEKLENAVHGCKNHSELIGINQKLERLIQEEVAKNREKDQHILQQSRLAQMGEMISMIAHQWRQPLSSISTVAASLKLKLSLNRFDYTTKEQEEANKLFLQESMNKIESYVRFLTHTIDDFRNFFKPNKQKESITLSQLVNRTLGIIGKALEVNGITLHVQTNTTHEVLTYANEMMQVILNILKNAEDIIKEREVKNPQIHITLSSDKTWQIITIEDNAGGIKEEILPHIFAPYFSTKTDKNGTGLGLYMSKTIVEEHCGGQIMASNGAYGALFTIKLKEDATP
;
A
#
# COMPACT_ATOMS: atom_id res chain seq x y z
N MET A 1 40.09 -53.80 21.51
CA MET A 1 39.28 -52.76 22.11
C MET A 1 39.82 -51.32 21.94
N ARG A 2 41.13 -51.04 22.14
CA ARG A 2 41.64 -49.64 21.91
C ARG A 2 41.46 -49.14 20.47
N HIS A 3 41.82 -49.96 19.45
CA HIS A 3 41.64 -49.59 18.05
C HIS A 3 40.17 -49.32 17.64
N LEU A 4 39.22 -50.08 18.18
CA LEU A 4 37.81 -49.90 17.89
C LEU A 4 37.27 -48.58 18.49
N ASN A 5 37.72 -48.24 19.71
CA ASN A 5 37.33 -47.00 20.36
C ASN A 5 37.91 -45.72 19.65
N GLU A 6 39.14 -45.82 19.12
CA GLU A 6 39.75 -44.76 18.33
C GLU A 6 38.99 -44.52 17.03
N GLN A 7 38.62 -45.58 16.34
CA GLN A 7 37.82 -45.54 15.09
C GLN A 7 36.44 -44.90 15.31
N LEU A 8 35.75 -45.35 16.36
CA LEU A 8 34.43 -44.80 16.73
C LEU A 8 34.54 -43.30 17.07
N PHE A 9 35.62 -42.88 17.75
CA PHE A 9 35.84 -41.48 18.08
C PHE A 9 36.12 -40.64 16.82
N ILE A 10 36.93 -41.12 15.89
CA ILE A 10 37.19 -40.46 14.59
C ILE A 10 35.89 -40.34 13.79
N ALA A 11 35.13 -41.41 13.70
CA ALA A 11 33.85 -41.42 12.99
C ALA A 11 32.86 -40.41 13.63
N PHE A 12 32.79 -40.34 14.96
CA PHE A 12 31.91 -39.42 15.67
C PHE A 12 32.28 -37.94 15.39
N GLU A 13 33.55 -37.57 15.45
CA GLU A 13 33.98 -36.21 15.14
C GLU A 13 33.72 -35.82 13.67
N CYS A 14 33.97 -36.72 12.74
CA CYS A 14 33.66 -36.53 11.32
C CYS A 14 32.16 -36.37 11.09
N ILE A 15 31.34 -37.21 11.70
CA ILE A 15 29.87 -37.14 11.63
C ILE A 15 29.36 -35.83 12.25
N SER A 16 29.99 -35.31 13.33
CA SER A 16 29.62 -34.07 13.96
C SER A 16 29.96 -32.83 13.12
N ALA A 17 30.98 -32.93 12.26
CA ALA A 17 31.33 -31.89 11.30
C ALA A 17 30.33 -31.83 10.12
N ILE A 18 29.67 -32.95 9.79
CA ILE A 18 28.64 -33.06 8.75
C ILE A 18 27.36 -32.40 9.27
N GLY A 19 26.85 -31.39 8.56
CA GLY A 19 25.64 -30.66 8.97
C GLY A 19 25.89 -29.61 10.05
N SER A 20 27.15 -29.26 10.33
CA SER A 20 27.52 -28.19 11.27
C SER A 20 27.13 -26.77 10.77
N SER A 21 26.89 -26.61 9.50
CA SER A 21 26.47 -25.37 8.85
C SER A 21 25.51 -25.67 7.69
N LEU A 22 24.60 -24.72 7.41
CA LEU A 22 23.76 -24.71 6.19
C LEU A 22 24.48 -24.05 5.00
N ASP A 23 25.64 -23.44 5.23
CA ASP A 23 26.53 -22.99 4.15
C ASP A 23 27.42 -24.16 3.71
N LEU A 24 27.28 -24.56 2.44
CA LEU A 24 27.98 -25.72 1.87
C LEU A 24 29.49 -25.58 2.00
N LYS A 25 30.05 -24.42 1.73
CA LYS A 25 31.49 -24.18 1.79
C LYS A 25 32.02 -24.31 3.22
N ILE A 26 31.33 -23.72 4.18
CA ILE A 26 31.72 -23.77 5.60
C ILE A 26 31.64 -25.22 6.10
N MET A 27 30.54 -25.93 5.81
CA MET A 27 30.33 -27.31 6.22
C MET A 27 31.42 -28.25 5.66
N VAL A 28 31.69 -28.12 4.35
CA VAL A 28 32.72 -28.91 3.67
C VAL A 28 34.11 -28.60 4.21
N GLU A 29 34.48 -27.35 4.41
CA GLU A 29 35.77 -26.97 4.98
C GLU A 29 35.96 -27.52 6.40
N GLN A 30 34.94 -27.51 7.23
CA GLN A 30 35.00 -28.06 8.58
C GLN A 30 35.17 -29.60 8.54
N PHE A 31 34.40 -30.27 7.71
CA PHE A 31 34.55 -31.73 7.52
C PHE A 31 35.94 -32.07 7.01
N GLN A 32 36.46 -31.40 5.98
CA GLN A 32 37.80 -31.65 5.45
C GLN A 32 38.89 -31.47 6.49
N LYS A 33 38.80 -30.40 7.33
CA LYS A 33 39.77 -30.15 8.42
C LYS A 33 39.77 -31.24 9.48
N VAL A 34 38.57 -31.66 9.93
CA VAL A 34 38.44 -32.74 10.93
C VAL A 34 38.95 -34.02 10.37
N PHE A 35 38.52 -34.40 9.15
CA PHE A 35 38.91 -35.61 8.49
C PHE A 35 40.43 -35.68 8.28
N ALA A 36 41.04 -34.67 7.69
CA ALA A 36 42.48 -34.63 7.45
C ALA A 36 43.31 -34.75 8.74
N ARG A 37 42.91 -34.07 9.81
CA ARG A 37 43.58 -34.14 11.11
C ARG A 37 43.52 -35.53 11.72
N LYS A 38 42.43 -36.25 11.54
CA LYS A 38 42.20 -37.55 12.15
C LYS A 38 42.75 -38.73 11.34
N THR A 39 42.81 -38.60 10.03
CA THR A 39 43.24 -39.64 9.11
C THR A 39 44.65 -39.47 8.56
N GLY A 40 45.31 -38.35 8.86
CA GLY A 40 46.64 -38.04 8.33
C GLY A 40 46.62 -37.66 6.85
N ALA A 41 45.51 -37.26 6.28
CA ALA A 41 45.49 -36.73 4.89
C ALA A 41 46.33 -35.48 4.76
N LEU A 42 47.17 -35.41 3.75
CA LEU A 42 48.08 -34.30 3.48
C LEU A 42 47.37 -33.07 2.93
N ALA A 43 46.35 -33.31 2.12
CA ALA A 43 45.52 -32.28 1.50
C ALA A 43 44.17 -32.89 1.08
N SER A 44 43.21 -32.03 0.89
CA SER A 44 41.91 -32.40 0.32
C SER A 44 41.33 -31.23 -0.51
N ILE A 45 40.51 -31.59 -1.49
CA ILE A 45 39.81 -30.66 -2.36
C ILE A 45 38.35 -31.06 -2.51
N TYR A 46 37.47 -30.10 -2.64
CA TYR A 46 36.06 -30.33 -2.97
C TYR A 46 35.73 -29.64 -4.29
N TRP A 47 35.22 -30.42 -5.22
CA TRP A 47 34.77 -30.01 -6.53
C TRP A 47 33.24 -29.96 -6.53
N TYR A 48 32.70 -28.78 -6.67
CA TYR A 48 31.27 -28.51 -6.81
C TYR A 48 30.88 -28.61 -8.28
N TYR A 49 29.82 -29.37 -8.59
CA TYR A 49 29.25 -29.44 -9.93
C TYR A 49 28.22 -28.35 -10.15
N ASP A 50 28.47 -27.43 -11.07
CA ASP A 50 27.51 -26.43 -11.51
C ASP A 50 26.64 -26.98 -12.63
N GLU A 51 25.41 -27.34 -12.33
CA GLU A 51 24.44 -27.88 -13.29
C GLU A 51 24.13 -26.92 -14.45
N ARG A 52 24.20 -25.60 -14.22
CA ARG A 52 23.93 -24.59 -15.26
C ARG A 52 25.06 -24.49 -16.28
N GLN A 53 26.29 -24.60 -15.83
CA GLN A 53 27.48 -24.51 -16.66
C GLN A 53 28.01 -25.86 -17.11
N HIS A 54 27.48 -26.97 -16.55
CA HIS A 54 27.99 -28.32 -16.74
C HIS A 54 29.50 -28.45 -16.48
N THR A 55 29.99 -27.75 -15.46
CA THR A 55 31.41 -27.69 -15.11
C THR A 55 31.63 -27.90 -13.62
N TYR A 56 32.82 -28.44 -13.30
CA TYR A 56 33.26 -28.51 -11.91
C TYR A 56 34.05 -27.28 -11.53
N THR A 57 33.70 -26.68 -10.39
CA THR A 57 34.39 -25.55 -9.78
C THR A 57 34.97 -25.97 -8.43
N GLN A 58 36.16 -25.46 -8.13
CA GLN A 58 36.76 -25.67 -6.81
C GLN A 58 36.00 -24.89 -5.75
N LEU A 59 35.32 -25.57 -4.83
CA LEU A 59 34.62 -24.94 -3.72
C LEU A 59 35.54 -24.69 -2.52
N SER A 60 36.37 -25.71 -2.17
CA SER A 60 37.30 -25.62 -1.05
C SER A 60 38.59 -26.41 -1.33
N PHE A 61 39.67 -26.00 -0.67
CA PHE A 61 40.94 -26.72 -0.64
C PHE A 61 41.57 -26.59 0.74
N GLN A 62 42.01 -27.71 1.30
CA GLN A 62 42.73 -27.80 2.56
C GLN A 62 44.08 -28.47 2.34
N GLY A 63 45.16 -27.87 2.88
CA GLY A 63 46.52 -28.38 2.76
C GLY A 63 47.51 -27.36 2.23
N LYS A 64 48.77 -27.81 2.01
CA LYS A 64 49.80 -26.93 1.43
C LYS A 64 49.54 -26.67 -0.06
N LYS A 65 49.64 -25.44 -0.50
CA LYS A 65 49.41 -25.02 -1.92
C LYS A 65 50.20 -25.85 -2.92
N ALA A 66 51.40 -26.35 -2.53
CA ALA A 66 52.23 -27.19 -3.37
C ALA A 66 51.55 -28.53 -3.81
N PHE A 67 50.52 -28.95 -3.11
CA PHE A 67 49.77 -30.16 -3.46
C PHE A 67 48.61 -29.90 -4.44
N LEU A 68 48.20 -28.67 -4.63
CA LEU A 68 47.04 -28.30 -5.48
C LEU A 68 47.16 -28.85 -6.93
N PRO A 69 48.36 -28.81 -7.59
CA PRO A 69 48.49 -29.31 -8.96
C PRO A 69 48.26 -30.83 -9.11
N LEU A 70 48.25 -31.58 -8.00
CA LEU A 70 47.98 -33.02 -8.00
C LEU A 70 46.50 -33.37 -8.16
N PHE A 71 45.62 -32.42 -7.86
CA PHE A 71 44.17 -32.60 -7.94
C PHE A 71 43.70 -32.16 -9.33
N LYS A 72 43.40 -33.16 -10.18
CA LYS A 72 42.83 -32.89 -11.50
C LYS A 72 41.35 -32.65 -11.39
N THR A 73 40.81 -31.73 -12.15
CA THR A 73 39.37 -31.50 -12.28
C THR A 73 38.70 -32.80 -12.75
N PRO A 74 37.62 -33.24 -12.09
CA PRO A 74 36.89 -34.43 -12.55
C PRO A 74 36.43 -34.23 -14.00
N LYS A 75 36.58 -35.25 -14.83
CA LYS A 75 36.03 -35.26 -16.19
C LYS A 75 34.56 -35.68 -16.10
N THR A 76 33.68 -34.94 -16.76
CA THR A 76 32.28 -35.34 -16.94
C THR A 76 32.22 -36.73 -17.62
N CYS A 77 31.43 -37.65 -17.05
CA CYS A 77 31.11 -38.95 -17.63
C CYS A 77 32.19 -40.04 -17.58
N ILE A 78 32.80 -40.29 -16.42
CA ILE A 78 33.35 -41.60 -16.18
C ILE A 78 32.46 -42.27 -15.10
N PRO A 79 31.93 -43.47 -15.32
CA PRO A 79 31.35 -44.24 -14.23
C PRO A 79 32.49 -44.69 -13.30
N CYS A 80 32.94 -43.75 -12.48
CA CYS A 80 33.92 -44.06 -11.45
C CYS A 80 33.21 -44.74 -10.28
N PRO A 81 33.83 -45.76 -9.68
CA PRO A 81 33.33 -46.28 -8.43
C PRO A 81 33.24 -45.16 -7.42
N ILE A 82 32.23 -45.23 -6.57
CA ILE A 82 31.88 -44.23 -5.56
C ILE A 82 33.07 -43.86 -4.67
N LEU A 83 34.01 -44.79 -4.54
CA LEU A 83 35.30 -44.68 -3.90
C LEU A 83 36.35 -45.29 -4.81
N SER A 84 37.32 -44.53 -5.28
CA SER A 84 38.42 -45.01 -6.10
C SER A 84 39.76 -44.54 -5.53
N LEU A 85 40.77 -45.41 -5.70
CA LEU A 85 42.13 -45.13 -5.32
C LEU A 85 42.96 -44.93 -6.58
N ASP A 86 43.65 -43.79 -6.71
CA ASP A 86 44.64 -43.54 -7.75
C ASP A 86 46.02 -43.62 -7.11
N GLU A 87 46.77 -44.68 -7.38
CA GLU A 87 48.09 -44.92 -6.79
C GLU A 87 49.19 -44.32 -7.67
N THR A 88 49.98 -43.44 -7.07
CA THR A 88 51.22 -42.98 -7.64
C THR A 88 52.41 -43.60 -6.83
N LYS A 89 53.63 -43.59 -7.36
CA LYS A 89 54.82 -44.17 -6.67
C LYS A 89 55.07 -43.61 -5.25
N THR A 90 54.50 -42.41 -4.94
CA THR A 90 54.76 -41.69 -3.67
C THR A 90 53.53 -41.20 -2.94
N LYS A 91 52.32 -41.26 -3.55
CA LYS A 91 51.10 -40.70 -3.00
C LYS A 91 49.85 -41.47 -3.45
N ASN A 92 48.82 -41.46 -2.63
CA ASN A 92 47.53 -42.09 -2.87
C ASN A 92 46.43 -41.01 -2.86
N LEU A 93 45.58 -40.98 -3.90
CA LEU A 93 44.40 -40.14 -4.01
C LEU A 93 43.16 -40.97 -3.76
N LEU A 94 42.41 -40.60 -2.76
CA LEU A 94 41.12 -41.22 -2.45
C LEU A 94 40.01 -40.28 -2.95
N HIS A 95 39.26 -40.72 -3.96
CA HIS A 95 38.15 -40.01 -4.56
C HIS A 95 36.83 -40.44 -3.94
N VAL A 96 36.02 -39.52 -3.51
CA VAL A 96 34.71 -39.74 -2.93
C VAL A 96 33.69 -38.96 -3.75
N LYS A 97 32.76 -39.68 -4.38
CA LYS A 97 31.63 -39.06 -5.06
C LYS A 97 30.51 -38.78 -4.05
N ILE A 98 30.04 -37.56 -4.01
CA ILE A 98 28.99 -37.08 -3.11
C ILE A 98 27.93 -36.43 -4.00
N ASP A 99 26.87 -37.18 -4.33
CA ASP A 99 25.89 -36.84 -5.33
C ASP A 99 26.58 -36.53 -6.69
N GLU A 100 26.46 -35.33 -7.24
CA GLU A 100 27.17 -34.91 -8.45
C GLU A 100 28.56 -34.29 -8.16
N ASP A 101 28.85 -34.01 -6.89
CA ASP A 101 30.10 -33.36 -6.46
C ASP A 101 31.19 -34.39 -6.18
N TRP A 102 32.43 -33.92 -6.08
CA TRP A 102 33.56 -34.79 -5.74
C TRP A 102 34.39 -34.21 -4.60
N MET A 103 34.78 -35.10 -3.66
CA MET A 103 35.77 -34.80 -2.64
C MET A 103 36.98 -35.73 -2.86
N VAL A 104 38.19 -35.17 -2.85
CA VAL A 104 39.41 -35.96 -3.06
C VAL A 104 40.37 -35.69 -1.93
N PHE A 105 40.92 -36.75 -1.36
CA PHE A 105 41.91 -36.68 -0.28
C PHE A 105 43.26 -37.26 -0.78
N LEU A 106 44.36 -36.64 -0.35
CA LEU A 106 45.73 -36.99 -0.67
C LEU A 106 46.40 -37.59 0.57
N PHE A 107 46.99 -38.78 0.44
CA PHE A 107 47.76 -39.48 1.47
C PHE A 107 49.18 -39.79 1.01
N HIS A 108 50.11 -40.07 1.94
CA HIS A 108 51.39 -40.66 1.63
C HIS A 108 51.25 -42.13 1.11
N ALA A 109 52.12 -42.62 0.26
CA ALA A 109 52.22 -44.01 -0.14
C ALA A 109 53.53 -44.63 0.42
N PRO A 110 53.51 -45.92 0.84
CA PRO A 110 52.34 -46.73 1.04
C PRO A 110 51.55 -46.35 2.30
N TYR A 111 50.20 -46.33 2.22
CA TYR A 111 49.36 -46.04 3.35
C TYR A 111 48.59 -47.32 3.74
N THR A 112 49.00 -47.93 4.82
CA THR A 112 48.53 -49.27 5.22
C THR A 112 47.07 -49.32 5.71
N GLU A 113 46.49 -48.13 6.06
CA GLU A 113 45.12 -48.04 6.60
C GLU A 113 44.11 -47.48 5.61
N ILE A 114 44.46 -47.40 4.30
CA ILE A 114 43.58 -46.76 3.29
C ILE A 114 42.24 -47.46 3.11
N GLU A 115 42.22 -48.80 3.19
CA GLU A 115 40.96 -49.58 3.12
C GLU A 115 40.06 -49.34 4.33
N LEU A 116 40.67 -49.12 5.50
CA LEU A 116 39.94 -48.79 6.70
C LEU A 116 39.24 -47.41 6.58
N ILE A 117 39.99 -46.44 6.05
CA ILE A 117 39.45 -45.09 5.81
C ILE A 117 38.34 -45.11 4.77
N LYS A 118 38.48 -45.91 3.72
CA LYS A 118 37.47 -46.11 2.70
C LYS A 118 36.17 -46.64 3.29
N ASN A 119 36.25 -47.75 4.08
CA ASN A 119 35.08 -48.32 4.75
C ASN A 119 34.42 -47.32 5.73
N MET A 120 35.21 -46.52 6.43
CA MET A 120 34.70 -45.47 7.32
C MET A 120 33.98 -44.38 6.53
N LEU A 121 34.51 -43.87 5.41
CA LEU A 121 33.85 -42.94 4.54
C LEU A 121 32.55 -43.46 3.98
N GLU A 122 32.51 -44.72 3.61
CA GLU A 122 31.31 -45.39 3.11
C GLU A 122 30.19 -45.40 4.16
N SER A 123 30.56 -45.58 5.44
CA SER A 123 29.57 -45.66 6.54
C SER A 123 28.83 -44.35 6.82
N PHE A 124 29.39 -43.18 6.49
CA PHE A 124 28.73 -41.88 6.68
C PHE A 124 28.50 -41.11 5.38
N LYS A 125 28.72 -41.76 4.24
CA LYS A 125 28.51 -41.16 2.91
C LYS A 125 27.10 -40.61 2.74
N GLU A 126 26.07 -41.41 3.04
CA GLU A 126 24.66 -41.01 2.95
C GLU A 126 24.37 -39.76 3.79
N LYS A 127 24.95 -39.68 5.00
CA LYS A 127 24.79 -38.50 5.85
C LYS A 127 25.45 -37.25 5.23
N LEU A 128 26.60 -37.44 4.58
CA LEU A 128 27.31 -36.37 3.90
C LEU A 128 26.53 -35.91 2.66
N GLU A 129 26.01 -36.81 1.86
CA GLU A 129 25.14 -36.50 0.71
C GLU A 129 23.90 -35.74 1.14
N ASN A 130 23.21 -36.19 2.19
CA ASN A 130 22.03 -35.50 2.72
C ASN A 130 22.36 -34.09 3.24
N ALA A 131 23.51 -33.91 3.88
CA ALA A 131 23.94 -32.59 4.37
C ALA A 131 24.29 -31.63 3.21
N VAL A 132 24.99 -32.14 2.18
CA VAL A 132 25.29 -31.37 0.95
C VAL A 132 24.01 -30.94 0.25
N HIS A 133 23.07 -31.88 0.08
CA HIS A 133 21.77 -31.61 -0.52
C HIS A 133 20.98 -30.57 0.30
N GLY A 134 20.99 -30.68 1.64
CA GLY A 134 20.37 -29.72 2.54
C GLY A 134 20.95 -28.31 2.38
N CYS A 135 22.29 -28.18 2.26
CA CYS A 135 22.94 -26.88 2.02
C CYS A 135 22.57 -26.28 0.65
N LYS A 136 22.53 -27.12 -0.42
CA LYS A 136 22.12 -26.68 -1.76
C LYS A 136 20.68 -26.15 -1.76
N ASN A 137 19.74 -26.92 -1.20
CA ASN A 137 18.33 -26.52 -1.10
C ASN A 137 18.15 -25.25 -0.28
N HIS A 138 18.89 -25.09 0.82
CA HIS A 138 18.82 -23.89 1.64
C HIS A 138 19.27 -22.65 0.86
N SER A 139 20.36 -22.74 0.12
CA SER A 139 20.85 -21.65 -0.73
C SER A 139 19.87 -21.27 -1.83
N GLU A 140 19.22 -22.26 -2.45
CA GLU A 140 18.20 -22.04 -3.47
C GLU A 140 16.97 -21.32 -2.89
N LEU A 141 16.49 -21.79 -1.71
CA LEU A 141 15.36 -21.15 -1.02
C LEU A 141 15.64 -19.69 -0.66
N ILE A 142 16.86 -19.36 -0.22
CA ILE A 142 17.25 -17.95 0.04
C ILE A 142 17.16 -17.15 -1.26
N GLY A 143 17.68 -17.68 -2.36
CA GLY A 143 17.63 -17.01 -3.66
C GLY A 143 16.19 -16.76 -4.16
N ILE A 144 15.31 -17.74 -3.98
CA ILE A 144 13.88 -17.61 -4.34
C ILE A 144 13.19 -16.57 -3.46
N ASN A 145 13.43 -16.57 -2.15
CA ASN A 145 12.84 -15.59 -1.23
C ASN A 145 13.28 -14.15 -1.56
N GLN A 146 14.57 -13.93 -1.81
CA GLN A 146 15.07 -12.61 -2.22
C GLN A 146 14.44 -12.13 -3.52
N LYS A 147 14.25 -13.03 -4.50
CA LYS A 147 13.57 -12.69 -5.75
C LYS A 147 12.10 -12.36 -5.53
N LEU A 148 11.42 -13.13 -4.67
CA LEU A 148 10.01 -12.91 -4.33
C LEU A 148 9.81 -11.57 -3.62
N GLU A 149 10.64 -11.25 -2.63
CA GLU A 149 10.60 -9.96 -1.93
C GLU A 149 10.76 -8.78 -2.90
N ARG A 150 11.71 -8.90 -3.84
CA ARG A 150 11.89 -7.86 -4.86
C ARG A 150 10.66 -7.69 -5.74
N LEU A 151 10.06 -8.78 -6.23
CA LEU A 151 8.84 -8.73 -7.05
C LEU A 151 7.67 -8.12 -6.29
N ILE A 152 7.51 -8.44 -5.00
CA ILE A 152 6.48 -7.85 -4.15
C ILE A 152 6.69 -6.34 -4.04
N GLN A 153 7.92 -5.87 -3.79
CA GLN A 153 8.22 -4.44 -3.70
C GLN A 153 7.94 -3.70 -5.01
N GLU A 154 8.30 -4.28 -6.15
CA GLU A 154 8.03 -3.72 -7.48
C GLU A 154 6.51 -3.61 -7.73
N GLU A 155 5.72 -4.64 -7.40
CA GLU A 155 4.27 -4.62 -7.61
C GLU A 155 3.55 -3.68 -6.64
N VAL A 156 3.99 -3.59 -5.37
CA VAL A 156 3.47 -2.61 -4.41
C VAL A 156 3.73 -1.17 -4.88
N ALA A 157 4.94 -0.87 -5.38
CA ALA A 157 5.25 0.45 -5.93
C ALA A 157 4.37 0.80 -7.12
N LYS A 158 4.17 -0.13 -8.04
CA LYS A 158 3.30 0.03 -9.21
C LYS A 158 1.82 0.23 -8.85
N ASN A 159 1.33 -0.48 -7.84
CA ASN A 159 -0.03 -0.29 -7.36
C ASN A 159 -0.23 1.09 -6.73
N ARG A 160 0.73 1.57 -5.93
CA ARG A 160 0.68 2.94 -5.37
C ARG A 160 0.65 4.02 -6.44
N GLU A 161 1.39 3.84 -7.53
CA GLU A 161 1.37 4.77 -8.66
C GLU A 161 -0.01 4.79 -9.34
N LYS A 162 -0.61 3.61 -9.56
CA LYS A 162 -1.98 3.50 -10.11
C LYS A 162 -3.01 4.17 -9.20
N ASP A 163 -2.93 3.97 -7.89
CA ASP A 163 -3.84 4.57 -6.92
C ASP A 163 -3.74 6.11 -6.94
N GLN A 164 -2.53 6.66 -7.04
CA GLN A 164 -2.33 8.09 -7.22
C GLN A 164 -2.97 8.63 -8.50
N HIS A 165 -2.84 7.91 -9.62
CA HIS A 165 -3.51 8.28 -10.87
C HIS A 165 -5.03 8.25 -10.76
N ILE A 166 -5.60 7.21 -10.14
CA ILE A 166 -7.04 7.09 -9.90
C ILE A 166 -7.52 8.25 -9.02
N LEU A 167 -6.78 8.59 -7.96
CA LEU A 167 -7.06 9.72 -7.07
C LEU A 167 -7.12 11.04 -7.85
N GLN A 168 -6.15 11.26 -8.72
CA GLN A 168 -6.11 12.46 -9.55
C GLN A 168 -7.28 12.52 -10.53
N GLN A 169 -7.62 11.42 -11.20
CA GLN A 169 -8.76 11.33 -12.11
C GLN A 169 -10.09 11.57 -11.38
N SER A 170 -10.28 10.99 -10.19
CA SER A 170 -11.47 11.19 -9.37
C SER A 170 -11.62 12.66 -8.95
N ARG A 171 -10.52 13.31 -8.54
CA ARG A 171 -10.53 14.75 -8.23
C ARG A 171 -10.94 15.60 -9.43
N LEU A 172 -10.42 15.29 -10.62
CA LEU A 172 -10.77 16.01 -11.84
C LEU A 172 -12.25 15.81 -12.23
N ALA A 173 -12.78 14.60 -12.06
CA ALA A 173 -14.19 14.31 -12.34
C ALA A 173 -15.10 15.07 -11.37
N GLN A 174 -14.83 15.06 -10.06
CA GLN A 174 -15.56 15.83 -9.06
C GLN A 174 -15.46 17.35 -9.31
N MET A 175 -14.29 17.82 -9.74
CA MET A 175 -14.09 19.21 -10.12
C MET A 175 -15.00 19.60 -11.30
N GLY A 176 -15.15 18.73 -12.31
CA GLY A 176 -16.04 18.96 -13.45
C GLY A 176 -17.50 19.08 -13.03
N GLU A 177 -17.99 18.18 -12.18
CA GLU A 177 -19.36 18.23 -11.64
C GLU A 177 -19.60 19.52 -10.81
N MET A 178 -18.63 19.88 -9.95
CA MET A 178 -18.72 21.07 -9.11
C MET A 178 -18.69 22.36 -9.94
N ILE A 179 -17.88 22.44 -10.99
CA ILE A 179 -17.87 23.61 -11.88
C ILE A 179 -19.25 23.84 -12.51
N SER A 180 -19.93 22.75 -12.91
CA SER A 180 -21.30 22.85 -13.44
C SER A 180 -22.29 23.37 -12.41
N MET A 181 -22.20 22.88 -11.16
CA MET A 181 -23.02 23.32 -10.03
C MET A 181 -22.76 24.80 -9.68
N ILE A 182 -21.48 25.20 -9.59
CA ILE A 182 -21.07 26.57 -9.30
C ILE A 182 -21.55 27.51 -10.42
N ALA A 183 -21.40 27.13 -11.68
CA ALA A 183 -21.89 27.94 -12.80
C ALA A 183 -23.40 28.17 -12.71
N HIS A 184 -24.17 27.21 -12.23
CA HIS A 184 -25.59 27.35 -11.98
C HIS A 184 -25.88 28.30 -10.79
N GLN A 185 -25.14 28.16 -9.71
CA GLN A 185 -25.25 29.02 -8.52
C GLN A 185 -24.85 30.49 -8.81
N TRP A 186 -23.88 30.70 -9.71
CA TRP A 186 -23.45 32.06 -10.06
C TRP A 186 -24.45 32.78 -10.96
N ARG A 187 -25.23 32.06 -11.76
CA ARG A 187 -26.25 32.65 -12.64
C ARG A 187 -27.26 33.46 -11.83
N GLN A 188 -27.65 33.03 -10.63
CA GLN A 188 -28.61 33.73 -9.78
C GLN A 188 -28.11 35.10 -9.28
N PRO A 189 -26.97 35.23 -8.56
CA PRO A 189 -26.49 36.54 -8.11
C PRO A 189 -26.11 37.44 -9.26
N LEU A 190 -25.57 36.91 -10.39
CA LEU A 190 -25.31 37.70 -11.58
C LEU A 190 -26.58 38.27 -12.19
N SER A 191 -27.65 37.47 -12.26
CA SER A 191 -28.96 37.93 -12.70
C SER A 191 -29.54 39.00 -11.77
N SER A 192 -29.36 38.82 -10.45
CA SER A 192 -29.80 39.81 -9.44
C SER A 192 -29.03 41.13 -9.57
N ILE A 193 -27.71 41.08 -9.76
CA ILE A 193 -26.88 42.28 -10.03
C ILE A 193 -27.37 42.98 -11.30
N SER A 194 -27.61 42.22 -12.38
CA SER A 194 -28.12 42.75 -13.64
C SER A 194 -29.48 43.43 -13.45
N THR A 195 -30.39 42.85 -12.65
CA THR A 195 -31.70 43.42 -12.37
C THR A 195 -31.60 44.70 -11.58
N VAL A 196 -30.75 44.77 -10.55
CA VAL A 196 -30.49 45.99 -9.77
C VAL A 196 -29.91 47.09 -10.68
N ALA A 197 -28.92 46.75 -11.50
CA ALA A 197 -28.32 47.68 -12.44
C ALA A 197 -29.31 48.22 -13.49
N ALA A 198 -30.18 47.33 -14.02
CA ALA A 198 -31.24 47.72 -14.94
C ALA A 198 -32.28 48.65 -14.29
N SER A 199 -32.64 48.39 -13.03
CA SER A 199 -33.53 49.25 -12.26
C SER A 199 -32.96 50.67 -12.04
N LEU A 200 -31.66 50.72 -11.68
CA LEU A 200 -30.94 52.02 -11.56
C LEU A 200 -30.90 52.78 -12.90
N LYS A 201 -30.55 52.05 -13.98
CA LYS A 201 -30.52 52.65 -15.34
C LYS A 201 -31.87 53.16 -15.79
N LEU A 202 -32.94 52.42 -15.50
CA LEU A 202 -34.31 52.83 -15.85
C LEU A 202 -34.74 54.09 -15.06
N LYS A 203 -34.48 54.16 -13.75
CA LYS A 203 -34.77 55.34 -12.93
C LYS A 203 -34.03 56.57 -13.44
N LEU A 204 -32.76 56.39 -13.84
CA LEU A 204 -31.95 57.48 -14.43
C LEU A 204 -32.52 57.94 -15.78
N SER A 205 -32.85 56.99 -16.69
CA SER A 205 -33.36 57.34 -18.03
C SER A 205 -34.74 57.98 -18.02
N LEU A 206 -35.55 57.71 -17.02
CA LEU A 206 -36.88 58.30 -16.84
C LEU A 206 -36.85 59.60 -16.02
N ASN A 207 -35.69 60.18 -15.68
CA ASN A 207 -35.53 61.31 -14.80
C ASN A 207 -36.32 61.18 -13.49
N ARG A 208 -36.44 60.00 -12.92
CA ARG A 208 -37.19 59.70 -11.70
C ARG A 208 -36.39 59.92 -10.42
N PHE A 209 -35.21 60.51 -10.48
CA PHE A 209 -34.48 61.03 -9.33
C PHE A 209 -34.85 62.48 -9.16
N ASP A 210 -35.94 62.71 -8.44
CA ASP A 210 -36.45 64.07 -8.12
C ASP A 210 -35.79 64.45 -6.81
N TYR A 211 -35.22 65.69 -6.79
CA TYR A 211 -34.56 66.34 -5.65
C TYR A 211 -35.23 67.60 -5.23
N THR A 212 -36.54 67.77 -5.59
CA THR A 212 -37.29 69.02 -5.32
C THR A 212 -37.70 69.15 -3.85
N THR A 213 -37.83 68.08 -3.12
CA THR A 213 -38.11 68.04 -1.68
C THR A 213 -37.05 67.25 -0.92
N LYS A 214 -36.76 67.56 0.36
CA LYS A 214 -35.83 66.87 1.22
C LYS A 214 -36.23 65.39 1.39
N GLU A 215 -37.51 65.11 1.49
CA GLU A 215 -38.02 63.74 1.62
C GLU A 215 -37.73 62.89 0.37
N GLN A 216 -37.83 63.48 -0.83
CA GLN A 216 -37.49 62.84 -2.10
C GLN A 216 -35.98 62.60 -2.25
N GLU A 217 -35.18 63.54 -1.81
CA GLU A 217 -33.74 63.48 -1.77
C GLU A 217 -33.29 62.31 -0.85
N GLU A 218 -33.84 62.23 0.36
CA GLU A 218 -33.54 61.10 1.30
C GLU A 218 -34.01 59.78 0.77
N ALA A 219 -35.20 59.66 0.18
CA ALA A 219 -35.70 58.45 -0.44
C ALA A 219 -34.83 57.94 -1.61
N ASN A 220 -34.34 58.89 -2.46
CA ASN A 220 -33.44 58.52 -3.55
C ASN A 220 -32.07 58.10 -3.06
N LYS A 221 -31.54 58.79 -2.02
CA LYS A 221 -30.28 58.38 -1.38
C LYS A 221 -30.37 56.98 -0.76
N LEU A 222 -31.46 56.70 -0.04
CA LEU A 222 -31.70 55.39 0.55
C LEU A 222 -31.78 54.27 -0.54
N PHE A 223 -32.53 54.50 -1.64
CA PHE A 223 -32.65 53.58 -2.75
C PHE A 223 -31.29 53.30 -3.41
N LEU A 224 -30.46 54.31 -3.62
CA LEU A 224 -29.12 54.14 -4.16
C LEU A 224 -28.24 53.32 -3.21
N GLN A 225 -28.31 53.63 -1.91
CA GLN A 225 -27.52 52.94 -0.89
C GLN A 225 -27.91 51.46 -0.76
N GLU A 226 -29.21 51.17 -0.74
CA GLU A 226 -29.71 49.79 -0.74
C GLU A 226 -29.32 49.02 -2.01
N SER A 227 -29.40 49.68 -3.18
CA SER A 227 -29.02 49.06 -4.45
C SER A 227 -27.52 48.73 -4.49
N MET A 228 -26.66 49.62 -4.02
CA MET A 228 -25.21 49.39 -3.92
C MET A 228 -24.90 48.30 -2.92
N ASN A 229 -25.52 48.27 -1.74
CA ASN A 229 -25.33 47.25 -0.72
C ASN A 229 -25.73 45.87 -1.24
N LYS A 230 -26.82 45.77 -2.02
CA LYS A 230 -27.25 44.51 -2.68
C LYS A 230 -26.20 44.04 -3.67
N ILE A 231 -25.69 44.88 -4.54
CA ILE A 231 -24.64 44.56 -5.51
C ILE A 231 -23.41 44.09 -4.76
N GLU A 232 -22.94 44.82 -3.74
CA GLU A 232 -21.77 44.46 -2.96
C GLU A 232 -21.93 43.10 -2.27
N SER A 233 -23.08 42.82 -1.69
CA SER A 233 -23.36 41.54 -1.05
C SER A 233 -23.29 40.35 -2.04
N TYR A 234 -23.83 40.53 -3.25
CA TYR A 234 -23.74 39.50 -4.31
C TYR A 234 -22.29 39.30 -4.82
N VAL A 235 -21.53 40.39 -4.97
CA VAL A 235 -20.10 40.30 -5.36
C VAL A 235 -19.28 39.58 -4.30
N ARG A 236 -19.48 39.91 -3.01
CA ARG A 236 -18.83 39.22 -1.90
C ARG A 236 -19.18 37.73 -1.89
N PHE A 237 -20.45 37.36 -2.10
CA PHE A 237 -20.87 35.95 -2.21
C PHE A 237 -20.15 35.24 -3.34
N LEU A 238 -20.06 35.84 -4.53
CA LEU A 238 -19.35 35.24 -5.68
C LEU A 238 -17.86 35.04 -5.37
N THR A 239 -17.21 36.02 -4.75
CA THR A 239 -15.79 35.93 -4.38
C THR A 239 -15.53 34.83 -3.36
N HIS A 240 -16.34 34.74 -2.31
CA HIS A 240 -16.23 33.68 -1.32
C HIS A 240 -16.41 32.28 -1.96
N THR A 241 -17.39 32.14 -2.84
CA THR A 241 -17.62 30.86 -3.54
C THR A 241 -16.40 30.43 -4.38
N ILE A 242 -15.70 31.40 -5.02
CA ILE A 242 -14.45 31.11 -5.76
C ILE A 242 -13.33 30.67 -4.82
N ASP A 243 -13.15 31.39 -3.73
CA ASP A 243 -12.08 31.12 -2.78
C ASP A 243 -12.27 29.76 -2.09
N ASP A 244 -13.50 29.44 -1.70
CA ASP A 244 -13.87 28.13 -1.14
C ASP A 244 -13.59 27.02 -2.14
N PHE A 245 -14.01 27.19 -3.40
CA PHE A 245 -13.74 26.24 -4.48
C PHE A 245 -12.22 26.04 -4.71
N ARG A 246 -11.48 27.13 -4.83
CA ARG A 246 -10.02 27.08 -5.03
C ARG A 246 -9.33 26.36 -3.87
N ASN A 247 -9.72 26.67 -2.63
CA ASN A 247 -9.13 26.08 -1.44
C ASN A 247 -9.50 24.60 -1.30
N PHE A 248 -10.70 24.20 -1.69
CA PHE A 248 -11.15 22.81 -1.68
C PHE A 248 -10.29 21.89 -2.58
N PHE A 249 -9.90 22.35 -3.77
CA PHE A 249 -9.07 21.55 -4.70
C PHE A 249 -7.57 21.72 -4.51
N LYS A 250 -7.14 22.64 -3.63
CA LYS A 250 -5.72 22.79 -3.33
C LYS A 250 -5.22 21.53 -2.62
N PRO A 251 -4.17 20.86 -3.15
CA PRO A 251 -3.61 19.69 -2.49
C PRO A 251 -3.05 20.11 -1.12
N ASN A 252 -3.77 19.76 -0.06
CA ASN A 252 -3.31 20.04 1.30
C ASN A 252 -2.37 18.92 1.72
N LYS A 253 -1.09 19.20 1.85
CA LYS A 253 -0.07 18.26 2.28
C LYS A 253 0.15 18.26 3.80
N GLN A 254 -0.59 19.07 4.52
CA GLN A 254 -0.45 19.20 5.98
C GLN A 254 -1.77 18.89 6.67
N LYS A 255 -1.69 18.11 7.72
CA LYS A 255 -2.82 17.90 8.61
C LYS A 255 -3.08 19.18 9.41
N GLU A 256 -4.34 19.50 9.65
CA GLU A 256 -4.78 20.60 10.52
C GLU A 256 -5.66 20.07 11.65
N SER A 257 -5.60 20.72 12.81
CA SER A 257 -6.51 20.45 13.93
C SER A 257 -7.84 21.16 13.65
N ILE A 258 -8.91 20.38 13.58
CA ILE A 258 -10.24 20.87 13.19
C ILE A 258 -11.34 20.09 13.92
N THR A 259 -12.43 20.78 14.33
CA THR A 259 -13.61 20.09 14.86
C THR A 259 -14.44 19.48 13.73
N LEU A 260 -15.18 18.39 14.02
CA LEU A 260 -16.10 17.80 13.04
C LEU A 260 -17.18 18.81 12.58
N SER A 261 -17.62 19.69 13.47
CA SER A 261 -18.59 20.74 13.16
C SER A 261 -18.04 21.74 12.14
N GLN A 262 -16.78 22.17 12.29
CA GLN A 262 -16.14 23.05 11.31
C GLN A 262 -15.98 22.39 9.96
N LEU A 263 -15.61 21.10 9.94
CA LEU A 263 -15.43 20.31 8.73
C LEU A 263 -16.76 20.19 7.94
N VAL A 264 -17.84 19.81 8.64
CA VAL A 264 -19.18 19.70 8.03
C VAL A 264 -19.69 21.08 7.58
N ASN A 265 -19.55 22.12 8.37
CA ASN A 265 -19.99 23.46 8.01
C ASN A 265 -19.25 24.03 6.79
N ARG A 266 -17.92 23.81 6.67
CA ARG A 266 -17.16 24.17 5.47
C ARG A 266 -17.69 23.42 4.24
N THR A 267 -18.01 22.12 4.37
CA THR A 267 -18.56 21.32 3.26
C THR A 267 -19.96 21.81 2.88
N LEU A 268 -20.84 22.07 3.86
CA LEU A 268 -22.18 22.58 3.62
C LEU A 268 -22.17 24.01 3.03
N GLY A 269 -21.15 24.82 3.29
CA GLY A 269 -20.92 26.08 2.59
C GLY A 269 -20.82 25.90 1.07
N ILE A 270 -20.32 24.76 0.61
CA ILE A 270 -20.16 24.45 -0.81
C ILE A 270 -21.45 23.87 -1.42
N ILE A 271 -22.02 22.83 -0.81
CA ILE A 271 -23.13 22.06 -1.41
C ILE A 271 -24.51 22.40 -0.81
N GLY A 272 -24.57 22.96 0.41
CA GLY A 272 -25.81 23.11 1.17
C GLY A 272 -26.88 23.88 0.41
N LYS A 273 -26.51 24.96 -0.26
CA LYS A 273 -27.45 25.76 -1.07
C LYS A 273 -28.04 24.98 -2.24
N ALA A 274 -27.23 24.09 -2.87
CA ALA A 274 -27.74 23.24 -3.95
C ALA A 274 -28.73 22.21 -3.44
N LEU A 275 -28.47 21.62 -2.26
CA LEU A 275 -29.40 20.69 -1.60
C LEU A 275 -30.72 21.36 -1.26
N GLU A 276 -30.70 22.58 -0.67
CA GLU A 276 -31.90 23.36 -0.37
C GLU A 276 -32.73 23.68 -1.63
N VAL A 277 -32.07 24.14 -2.72
CA VAL A 277 -32.75 24.44 -4.00
C VAL A 277 -33.42 23.20 -4.59
N ASN A 278 -32.84 22.01 -4.34
CA ASN A 278 -33.43 20.72 -4.74
C ASN A 278 -34.49 20.20 -3.72
N GLY A 279 -34.86 21.02 -2.74
CA GLY A 279 -35.92 20.70 -1.76
C GLY A 279 -35.47 19.74 -0.66
N ILE A 280 -34.16 19.46 -0.52
CA ILE A 280 -33.63 18.54 0.48
C ILE A 280 -33.45 19.25 1.81
N THR A 281 -34.11 18.76 2.87
CA THR A 281 -33.99 19.29 4.23
C THR A 281 -32.76 18.65 4.92
N LEU A 282 -31.87 19.52 5.45
CA LEU A 282 -30.68 19.08 6.19
C LEU A 282 -30.93 19.18 7.70
N HIS A 283 -30.66 18.07 8.41
CA HIS A 283 -30.69 18.01 9.87
C HIS A 283 -29.26 17.75 10.36
N VAL A 284 -28.65 18.74 11.04
CA VAL A 284 -27.30 18.59 11.59
C VAL A 284 -27.37 18.60 13.10
N GLN A 285 -26.96 17.49 13.72
CA GLN A 285 -26.87 17.33 15.16
C GLN A 285 -25.42 17.18 15.60
N THR A 286 -24.97 18.05 16.50
CA THR A 286 -23.59 18.07 17.00
C THR A 286 -23.57 17.68 18.47
N ASN A 287 -22.93 16.56 18.79
CA ASN A 287 -22.79 16.02 20.15
C ASN A 287 -21.29 15.93 20.57
N THR A 288 -20.38 16.58 19.83
CA THR A 288 -18.95 16.61 20.16
C THR A 288 -18.36 17.95 19.76
N THR A 289 -17.37 18.41 20.53
CA THR A 289 -16.58 19.64 20.26
C THR A 289 -15.08 19.35 20.13
N HIS A 290 -14.69 18.08 20.20
CA HIS A 290 -13.29 17.67 20.15
C HIS A 290 -12.71 17.88 18.76
N GLU A 291 -11.41 18.22 18.71
CA GLU A 291 -10.66 18.38 17.48
C GLU A 291 -10.01 17.06 17.03
N VAL A 292 -9.79 16.94 15.74
CA VAL A 292 -9.04 15.86 15.11
C VAL A 292 -7.95 16.43 14.23
N LEU A 293 -6.78 15.81 14.22
CA LEU A 293 -5.69 16.18 13.32
C LEU A 293 -5.84 15.41 12.00
N THR A 294 -6.32 16.08 10.97
CA THR A 294 -6.66 15.42 9.71
C THR A 294 -6.37 16.28 8.49
N TYR A 295 -6.42 15.67 7.30
CA TYR A 295 -6.37 16.38 6.02
C TYR A 295 -7.78 16.93 5.71
N ALA A 296 -8.10 18.14 6.24
CA ALA A 296 -9.44 18.67 6.18
C ALA A 296 -10.02 18.75 4.77
N ASN A 297 -9.26 19.20 3.77
CA ASN A 297 -9.74 19.27 2.40
C ASN A 297 -10.09 17.89 1.82
N GLU A 298 -9.32 16.85 2.15
CA GLU A 298 -9.61 15.47 1.71
C GLU A 298 -10.86 14.93 2.42
N MET A 299 -11.00 15.21 3.72
CA MET A 299 -12.22 14.84 4.46
C MET A 299 -13.46 15.58 3.96
N MET A 300 -13.34 16.86 3.60
CA MET A 300 -14.43 17.60 2.94
C MET A 300 -14.84 16.93 1.62
N GLN A 301 -13.88 16.42 0.81
CA GLN A 301 -14.17 15.68 -0.41
C GLN A 301 -14.98 14.40 -0.12
N VAL A 302 -14.64 13.66 0.94
CA VAL A 302 -15.38 12.47 1.38
C VAL A 302 -16.83 12.83 1.73
N ILE A 303 -17.03 13.84 2.59
CA ILE A 303 -18.35 14.27 3.02
C ILE A 303 -19.16 14.76 1.81
N LEU A 304 -18.57 15.57 0.95
CA LEU A 304 -19.22 16.09 -0.25
C LEU A 304 -19.65 14.96 -1.19
N ASN A 305 -18.79 13.96 -1.41
CA ASN A 305 -19.11 12.80 -2.24
C ASN A 305 -20.30 12.01 -1.69
N ILE A 306 -20.37 11.80 -0.36
CA ILE A 306 -21.49 11.11 0.28
C ILE A 306 -22.79 11.93 0.13
N LEU A 307 -22.74 13.24 0.39
CA LEU A 307 -23.89 14.13 0.24
C LEU A 307 -24.38 14.20 -1.21
N LYS A 308 -23.46 14.19 -2.18
CA LYS A 308 -23.80 14.15 -3.60
C LYS A 308 -24.46 12.83 -4.00
N ASN A 309 -23.96 11.70 -3.49
CA ASN A 309 -24.59 10.41 -3.71
C ASN A 309 -26.00 10.35 -3.12
N ALA A 310 -26.21 10.92 -1.92
CA ALA A 310 -27.54 11.05 -1.31
C ALA A 310 -28.47 11.94 -2.16
N GLU A 311 -28.00 13.06 -2.65
CA GLU A 311 -28.77 13.94 -3.56
C GLU A 311 -29.20 13.19 -4.83
N ASP A 312 -28.26 12.50 -5.47
CA ASP A 312 -28.53 11.80 -6.72
C ASP A 312 -29.58 10.69 -6.56
N ILE A 313 -29.47 9.88 -5.50
CA ILE A 313 -30.44 8.80 -5.25
C ILE A 313 -31.82 9.32 -4.81
N ILE A 314 -31.83 10.42 -4.05
CA ILE A 314 -33.07 11.11 -3.69
C ILE A 314 -33.82 11.60 -4.95
N LYS A 315 -33.11 12.18 -5.90
CA LYS A 315 -33.65 12.62 -7.20
C LYS A 315 -34.11 11.45 -8.05
N GLU A 316 -33.26 10.43 -8.16
CA GLU A 316 -33.56 9.22 -8.98
C GLU A 316 -34.82 8.52 -8.50
N ARG A 317 -35.04 8.45 -7.17
CA ARG A 317 -36.21 7.78 -6.56
C ARG A 317 -37.40 8.71 -6.33
N GLU A 318 -37.31 9.97 -6.72
CA GLU A 318 -38.35 10.99 -6.54
C GLU A 318 -38.92 11.03 -5.10
N VAL A 319 -38.00 11.04 -4.11
CA VAL A 319 -38.37 10.92 -2.71
C VAL A 319 -39.26 12.07 -2.27
N LYS A 320 -40.44 11.73 -1.69
CA LYS A 320 -41.33 12.72 -1.08
C LYS A 320 -40.72 13.17 0.26
N ASN A 321 -40.63 14.50 0.50
CA ASN A 321 -40.03 15.09 1.69
C ASN A 321 -38.57 14.61 1.89
N PRO A 322 -37.65 14.92 0.95
CA PRO A 322 -36.28 14.44 1.02
C PRO A 322 -35.52 15.06 2.20
N GLN A 323 -34.82 14.20 2.95
CA GLN A 323 -34.08 14.59 4.14
C GLN A 323 -32.71 13.90 4.19
N ILE A 324 -31.72 14.63 4.73
CA ILE A 324 -30.40 14.09 5.06
C ILE A 324 -30.12 14.45 6.52
N HIS A 325 -29.80 13.44 7.32
CA HIS A 325 -29.40 13.58 8.71
C HIS A 325 -27.90 13.42 8.87
N ILE A 326 -27.25 14.42 9.46
CA ILE A 326 -25.83 14.42 9.77
C ILE A 326 -25.69 14.46 11.29
N THR A 327 -25.09 13.43 11.88
CA THR A 327 -24.85 13.39 13.32
C THR A 327 -23.35 13.35 13.60
N LEU A 328 -22.89 14.25 14.45
CA LEU A 328 -21.51 14.35 14.90
C LEU A 328 -21.46 13.87 16.36
N SER A 329 -20.68 12.84 16.63
CA SER A 329 -20.56 12.26 17.97
C SER A 329 -19.13 11.83 18.25
N SER A 330 -18.83 11.49 19.48
CA SER A 330 -17.56 10.90 19.87
C SER A 330 -17.76 9.74 20.83
N ASP A 331 -16.86 8.78 20.73
CA ASP A 331 -16.65 7.77 21.78
C ASP A 331 -15.26 7.94 22.39
N LYS A 332 -14.78 7.00 23.20
CA LYS A 332 -13.48 7.10 23.90
C LYS A 332 -12.26 7.15 22.97
N THR A 333 -12.42 6.79 21.70
CA THR A 333 -11.29 6.57 20.76
C THR A 333 -11.52 7.28 19.43
N TRP A 334 -12.79 7.50 19.06
CA TRP A 334 -13.19 7.92 17.74
C TRP A 334 -14.08 9.16 17.78
N GLN A 335 -13.78 10.09 16.88
CA GLN A 335 -14.70 11.13 16.46
C GLN A 335 -15.49 10.58 15.27
N ILE A 336 -16.81 10.66 15.32
CA ILE A 336 -17.71 9.93 14.42
C ILE A 336 -18.62 10.90 13.68
N ILE A 337 -18.64 10.79 12.35
CA ILE A 337 -19.60 11.47 11.47
C ILE A 337 -20.52 10.40 10.90
N THR A 338 -21.83 10.54 11.09
CA THR A 338 -22.83 9.73 10.40
C THR A 338 -23.63 10.61 9.45
N ILE A 339 -23.88 10.09 8.24
CA ILE A 339 -24.69 10.74 7.20
C ILE A 339 -25.71 9.73 6.74
N GLU A 340 -26.99 10.02 6.95
CA GLU A 340 -28.13 9.14 6.61
C GLU A 340 -29.10 9.89 5.70
N ASP A 341 -29.43 9.31 4.54
CA ASP A 341 -30.51 9.79 3.66
C ASP A 341 -31.83 9.07 3.96
N ASN A 342 -32.93 9.55 3.37
CA ASN A 342 -34.22 8.87 3.44
C ASN A 342 -34.67 8.29 2.10
N ALA A 343 -33.71 7.88 1.25
CA ALA A 343 -34.01 7.35 -0.07
C ALA A 343 -34.25 5.83 -0.12
N GLY A 344 -34.44 5.15 1.03
CA GLY A 344 -34.82 3.72 1.09
C GLY A 344 -33.64 2.75 1.06
N GLY A 345 -32.41 3.23 1.30
CA GLY A 345 -31.24 2.40 1.58
C GLY A 345 -30.56 1.75 0.35
N ILE A 346 -29.57 0.91 0.64
CA ILE A 346 -28.73 0.19 -0.31
C ILE A 346 -29.14 -1.28 -0.32
N LYS A 347 -29.27 -1.91 -1.48
CA LYS A 347 -29.58 -3.34 -1.57
C LYS A 347 -28.47 -4.16 -0.92
N GLU A 348 -28.83 -5.17 -0.13
CA GLU A 348 -27.85 -6.01 0.61
C GLU A 348 -26.82 -6.68 -0.31
N GLU A 349 -27.24 -7.07 -1.52
CA GLU A 349 -26.36 -7.72 -2.51
C GLU A 349 -25.22 -6.83 -2.98
N ILE A 350 -25.42 -5.50 -3.04
CA ILE A 350 -24.42 -4.54 -3.54
C ILE A 350 -23.61 -3.89 -2.42
N LEU A 351 -24.11 -3.93 -1.18
CA LEU A 351 -23.47 -3.27 -0.03
C LEU A 351 -21.99 -3.66 0.16
N PRO A 352 -21.57 -4.92 -0.01
CA PRO A 352 -20.15 -5.30 0.09
C PRO A 352 -19.28 -4.72 -1.02
N HIS A 353 -19.87 -4.29 -2.15
CA HIS A 353 -19.17 -3.89 -3.35
C HIS A 353 -19.12 -2.38 -3.57
N ILE A 354 -19.87 -1.58 -2.81
CA ILE A 354 -20.01 -0.13 -3.05
C ILE A 354 -18.70 0.65 -2.94
N PHE A 355 -17.71 0.13 -2.23
CA PHE A 355 -16.37 0.69 -2.11
C PHE A 355 -15.36 0.08 -3.10
N ALA A 356 -15.79 -0.84 -3.97
CA ALA A 356 -14.90 -1.39 -4.99
C ALA A 356 -14.67 -0.34 -6.11
N PRO A 357 -13.45 -0.28 -6.67
CA PRO A 357 -13.15 0.65 -7.76
C PRO A 357 -14.03 0.36 -8.98
N TYR A 358 -14.49 1.42 -9.65
CA TYR A 358 -15.37 1.37 -10.83
C TYR A 358 -16.76 0.77 -10.60
N PHE A 359 -17.12 0.48 -9.35
CA PHE A 359 -18.47 0.00 -9.05
C PHE A 359 -19.46 1.17 -9.07
N SER A 360 -20.48 1.09 -9.90
CA SER A 360 -21.56 2.07 -10.00
C SER A 360 -22.87 1.39 -10.37
N THR A 361 -23.95 1.80 -9.72
CA THR A 361 -25.33 1.41 -10.10
C THR A 361 -25.96 2.42 -11.07
N LYS A 362 -25.30 3.54 -11.35
CA LYS A 362 -25.77 4.56 -12.27
C LYS A 362 -25.50 4.15 -13.72
N THR A 363 -26.51 4.28 -14.58
CA THR A 363 -26.38 3.99 -16.00
C THR A 363 -25.38 4.92 -16.70
N ASP A 364 -24.66 4.41 -17.67
CA ASP A 364 -23.51 4.81 -18.49
C ASP A 364 -23.09 6.29 -18.67
N LYS A 365 -23.77 7.28 -18.15
CA LYS A 365 -23.42 8.69 -18.40
C LYS A 365 -23.03 9.55 -17.18
N ASN A 366 -23.29 9.10 -15.96
CA ASN A 366 -23.14 9.98 -14.78
C ASN A 366 -22.42 9.40 -13.56
N GLY A 367 -21.79 8.24 -13.64
CA GLY A 367 -21.09 7.67 -12.49
C GLY A 367 -19.76 7.02 -12.85
N THR A 368 -18.65 7.62 -12.42
CA THR A 368 -17.29 7.04 -12.61
C THR A 368 -17.06 5.77 -11.81
N GLY A 369 -17.90 5.48 -10.80
CA GLY A 369 -17.69 4.37 -9.85
C GLY A 369 -16.46 4.53 -8.96
N LEU A 370 -15.84 5.71 -8.94
CA LEU A 370 -14.61 5.98 -8.19
C LEU A 370 -14.85 6.76 -6.89
N GLY A 371 -16.00 7.40 -6.74
CA GLY A 371 -16.25 8.32 -5.62
C GLY A 371 -16.14 7.64 -4.25
N LEU A 372 -16.88 6.57 -4.01
CA LEU A 372 -16.86 5.85 -2.74
C LEU A 372 -15.55 5.09 -2.51
N TYR A 373 -14.95 4.51 -3.57
CA TYR A 373 -13.61 3.92 -3.49
C TYR A 373 -12.58 4.95 -2.99
N MET A 374 -12.59 6.15 -3.57
CA MET A 374 -11.71 7.23 -3.15
C MET A 374 -12.02 7.72 -1.73
N SER A 375 -13.29 7.78 -1.36
CA SER A 375 -13.69 8.11 0.02
C SER A 375 -13.08 7.13 1.01
N LYS A 376 -13.07 5.83 0.67
CA LYS A 376 -12.44 4.80 1.50
C LYS A 376 -10.92 4.96 1.58
N THR A 377 -10.25 5.14 0.46
CA THR A 377 -8.79 5.37 0.41
C THR A 377 -8.38 6.61 1.23
N ILE A 378 -9.10 7.71 1.10
CA ILE A 378 -8.83 8.93 1.87
C ILE A 378 -8.98 8.68 3.37
N VAL A 379 -10.10 8.10 3.79
CA VAL A 379 -10.38 7.89 5.23
C VAL A 379 -9.42 6.87 5.83
N GLU A 380 -9.22 5.72 5.19
CA GLU A 380 -8.47 4.61 5.77
C GLU A 380 -6.96 4.77 5.58
N GLU A 381 -6.48 5.11 4.38
CA GLU A 381 -5.05 5.15 4.08
C GLU A 381 -4.39 6.49 4.40
N HIS A 382 -5.08 7.63 4.12
CA HIS A 382 -4.49 8.94 4.36
C HIS A 382 -4.76 9.45 5.79
N CYS A 383 -6.01 9.29 6.27
CA CYS A 383 -6.40 9.83 7.57
C CYS A 383 -6.29 8.79 8.71
N GLY A 384 -6.06 7.50 8.41
CA GLY A 384 -5.95 6.43 9.42
C GLY A 384 -7.26 6.16 10.17
N GLY A 385 -8.39 6.51 9.54
CA GLY A 385 -9.74 6.33 10.05
C GLY A 385 -10.41 5.05 9.55
N GLN A 386 -11.73 5.02 9.63
CA GLN A 386 -12.59 3.95 9.10
C GLN A 386 -13.82 4.54 8.44
N ILE A 387 -14.25 3.98 7.31
CA ILE A 387 -15.52 4.31 6.67
C ILE A 387 -16.34 3.04 6.46
N MET A 388 -17.62 3.12 6.80
CA MET A 388 -18.57 2.02 6.68
C MET A 388 -19.87 2.52 6.09
N ALA A 389 -20.61 1.63 5.43
CA ALA A 389 -21.96 1.88 4.97
C ALA A 389 -22.87 0.77 5.44
N SER A 390 -24.09 1.12 5.80
CA SER A 390 -25.15 0.22 6.22
C SER A 390 -26.50 0.83 5.85
N ASN A 391 -27.57 0.12 6.11
CA ASN A 391 -28.91 0.70 6.09
C ASN A 391 -29.28 1.13 7.51
N GLY A 392 -29.68 2.37 7.67
CA GLY A 392 -30.17 2.96 8.91
C GLY A 392 -31.68 2.90 9.03
N ALA A 393 -32.25 3.76 9.88
CA ALA A 393 -33.67 3.80 10.12
C ALA A 393 -34.45 4.38 8.92
N TYR A 394 -33.84 5.27 8.16
CA TYR A 394 -34.51 6.01 7.09
C TYR A 394 -34.02 5.63 5.70
N GLY A 395 -32.73 5.27 5.57
CA GLY A 395 -32.14 4.97 4.27
C GLY A 395 -30.69 4.51 4.35
N ALA A 396 -29.85 4.94 3.41
CA ALA A 396 -28.45 4.60 3.44
C ALA A 396 -27.71 5.40 4.52
N LEU A 397 -26.96 4.71 5.37
CA LEU A 397 -26.19 5.27 6.48
C LEU A 397 -24.70 5.08 6.22
N PHE A 398 -23.99 6.18 6.07
CA PHE A 398 -22.53 6.20 6.01
C PHE A 398 -21.96 6.64 7.36
N THR A 399 -21.00 5.89 7.88
CA THR A 399 -20.31 6.17 9.14
C THR A 399 -18.82 6.36 8.88
N ILE A 400 -18.28 7.52 9.25
CA ILE A 400 -16.86 7.87 9.17
C ILE A 400 -16.35 7.98 10.61
N LYS A 401 -15.23 7.30 10.90
CA LYS A 401 -14.57 7.33 12.20
C LYS A 401 -13.15 7.86 12.01
N LEU A 402 -12.80 8.91 12.73
CA LEU A 402 -11.46 9.48 12.80
C LEU A 402 -10.90 9.29 14.21
N LYS A 403 -9.64 8.88 14.31
CA LYS A 403 -9.01 8.75 15.64
C LYS A 403 -8.92 10.11 16.30
N GLU A 404 -9.31 10.15 17.56
CA GLU A 404 -9.00 11.28 18.42
C GLU A 404 -7.49 11.21 18.69
N ASP A 405 -6.74 12.22 18.24
CA ASP A 405 -5.34 12.32 18.63
C ASP A 405 -5.32 12.65 20.12
N ALA A 406 -4.75 11.75 20.91
CA ALA A 406 -4.43 12.05 22.29
C ALA A 406 -3.55 13.31 22.25
N THR A 407 -4.10 14.43 22.69
CA THR A 407 -3.33 15.66 22.95
C THR A 407 -2.17 15.27 23.87
N PRO A 408 -0.91 15.61 23.54
CA PRO A 408 0.23 15.26 24.39
C PRO A 408 0.13 15.85 25.78
#